data_9db9df1a73389dfb8b16ed8ebb1f4ba3
#
_entry.id   9db9df1a73389dfb8b16ed8ebb1f4ba3
#
_cell.length_a   1.000
_cell.length_b   1.000
_cell.length_c   1.000
_cell.angle_alpha   90.00
_cell.angle_beta   90.00
_cell.angle_gamma   90.00
#
_symmetry.space_group_name_H-M   'P 1'
#
loop_
_entity.id
_entity.type
_entity.pdbx_description
1 polymer ?
#
loop_
_entity_poly.entity_id
_entity_poly.type
_entity_poly.pdbx_seq_one_letter_code
_entity_poly.pdbx_strand_id
1 'polypeptide(L)'
;MLTSSRNRFYWVNFGIPLACAALVFLLFDMTRIDIAFSNLLFDPVARIFPLDKVHFFEKLTHKWARIIPNWTAEIALIGAMLSFVWPLINTSKHPRLGGFLERSKAASVLRFANEHRRDFLFVVFAFAICTGVIHFLKAHTSVYCPIETTLYGGKLPHVEWYNNFQLFREAGDGRCWPGGHASGGFTMLALYFVARRYRWRYSKALMYGALLLGFVYGTTRVLQGWHYMSHTFWAGIFVWLACLLTALPFYGRARLEMPVLQKAEAPTAEPLTDLQSSKPDAPPSWS
;
A
#
# COMPACT_ATOMS: atom_id res chain seq x y z
N MET A 1 -1.27 -24.72 18.83
CA MET A 1 -1.54 -24.12 17.50
C MET A 1 -1.55 -22.58 17.48
N LEU A 2 -1.97 -21.87 18.54
CA LEU A 2 -2.04 -20.39 18.58
C LEU A 2 -0.68 -19.65 18.54
N THR A 3 0.37 -20.24 19.09
CA THR A 3 1.73 -19.65 19.08
C THR A 3 2.37 -19.63 17.68
N SER A 4 2.07 -20.65 16.85
CA SER A 4 2.61 -20.74 15.48
C SER A 4 2.02 -19.67 14.56
N SER A 5 0.71 -19.35 14.68
CA SER A 5 0.08 -18.33 13.84
C SER A 5 0.58 -16.91 14.20
N ARG A 6 0.77 -16.65 15.51
CA ARG A 6 1.33 -15.38 16.01
C ARG A 6 2.74 -15.14 15.49
N ASN A 7 3.61 -16.13 15.57
CA ASN A 7 4.98 -16.03 15.09
C ASN A 7 5.01 -15.79 13.57
N ARG A 8 4.15 -16.50 12.82
CA ARG A 8 4.01 -16.31 11.37
C ARG A 8 3.58 -14.88 11.01
N PHE A 9 2.63 -14.28 11.76
CA PHE A 9 2.21 -12.91 11.52
C PHE A 9 3.37 -11.93 11.62
N TYR A 10 4.13 -11.98 12.73
CA TYR A 10 5.26 -11.09 12.94
C TYR A 10 6.38 -11.35 11.93
N TRP A 11 6.67 -12.61 11.63
CA TRP A 11 7.68 -12.94 10.63
C TRP A 11 7.33 -12.40 9.25
N VAL A 12 6.10 -12.56 8.80
CA VAL A 12 5.68 -12.09 7.47
C VAL A 12 5.61 -10.57 7.39
N ASN A 13 5.12 -9.91 8.44
CA ASN A 13 4.82 -8.48 8.37
C ASN A 13 5.96 -7.58 8.84
N PHE A 14 6.86 -8.08 9.68
CA PHE A 14 8.06 -7.35 10.14
C PHE A 14 9.35 -8.05 9.70
N GLY A 15 9.45 -9.36 9.89
CA GLY A 15 10.67 -10.11 9.58
C GLY A 15 11.06 -10.01 8.11
N ILE A 16 10.12 -10.25 7.18
CA ILE A 16 10.40 -10.12 5.73
C ILE A 16 10.78 -8.69 5.35
N PRO A 17 10.04 -7.62 5.71
CA PRO A 17 10.46 -6.26 5.40
C PRO A 17 11.82 -5.87 5.99
N LEU A 18 12.12 -6.29 7.22
CA LEU A 18 13.43 -6.04 7.83
C LEU A 18 14.56 -6.82 7.13
N ALA A 19 14.31 -8.07 6.73
CA ALA A 19 15.26 -8.84 5.91
C ALA A 19 15.47 -8.19 4.54
N CYS A 20 14.41 -7.68 3.90
CA CYS A 20 14.52 -6.90 2.68
C CYS A 20 15.33 -5.61 2.90
N ALA A 21 15.12 -4.91 4.02
CA ALA A 21 15.90 -3.72 4.37
C ALA A 21 17.39 -4.04 4.52
N ALA A 22 17.73 -5.11 5.24
CA ALA A 22 19.10 -5.58 5.37
C ALA A 22 19.71 -5.96 4.02
N LEU A 23 18.94 -6.62 3.15
CA LEU A 23 19.39 -7.00 1.82
C LEU A 23 19.64 -5.77 0.93
N VAL A 24 18.72 -4.80 0.94
CA VAL A 24 18.88 -3.53 0.19
C VAL A 24 20.11 -2.78 0.69
N PHE A 25 20.25 -2.65 2.01
CA PHE A 25 21.41 -2.00 2.62
C PHE A 25 22.73 -2.65 2.20
N LEU A 26 22.83 -3.98 2.33
CA LEU A 26 24.07 -4.70 2.01
C LEU A 26 24.39 -4.73 0.51
N LEU A 27 23.37 -4.86 -0.36
CA LEU A 27 23.59 -4.99 -1.80
C LEU A 27 23.71 -3.65 -2.51
N PHE A 28 22.91 -2.64 -2.12
CA PHE A 28 22.87 -1.37 -2.82
C PHE A 28 23.65 -0.28 -2.10
N ASP A 29 23.36 -0.06 -0.81
CA ASP A 29 23.95 1.06 -0.09
C ASP A 29 25.43 0.80 0.29
N MET A 30 25.81 -0.49 0.56
CA MET A 30 27.20 -0.86 0.88
C MET A 30 28.05 -1.18 -0.35
N THR A 31 27.47 -1.19 -1.56
CA THR A 31 28.19 -1.47 -2.79
C THR A 31 27.98 -0.34 -3.81
N ARG A 32 28.51 -0.52 -5.02
CA ARG A 32 28.33 0.42 -6.13
C ARG A 32 27.24 -0.04 -7.13
N ILE A 33 26.32 -0.92 -6.72
CA ILE A 33 25.28 -1.46 -7.62
C ILE A 33 24.36 -0.33 -8.11
N ASP A 34 23.96 0.60 -7.26
CA ASP A 34 23.14 1.76 -7.66
C ASP A 34 23.84 2.64 -8.68
N ILE A 35 25.13 2.91 -8.47
CA ILE A 35 25.95 3.67 -9.43
C ILE A 35 26.12 2.90 -10.73
N ALA A 36 26.41 1.59 -10.66
CA ALA A 36 26.56 0.74 -11.85
C ALA A 36 25.27 0.70 -12.68
N PHE A 37 24.11 0.58 -12.01
CA PHE A 37 22.83 0.62 -12.69
C PHE A 37 22.54 2.00 -13.33
N SER A 38 22.81 3.08 -12.62
CA SER A 38 22.64 4.44 -13.14
C SER A 38 23.56 4.72 -14.33
N ASN A 39 24.79 4.17 -14.33
CA ASN A 39 25.72 4.27 -15.45
C ASN A 39 25.19 3.62 -16.74
N LEU A 40 24.38 2.57 -16.65
CA LEU A 40 23.73 1.95 -17.82
C LEU A 40 22.66 2.86 -18.44
N LEU A 41 22.13 3.81 -17.68
CA LEU A 41 21.07 4.72 -18.08
C LEU A 41 21.59 6.09 -18.50
N PHE A 42 22.84 6.42 -18.18
CA PHE A 42 23.46 7.71 -18.43
C PHE A 42 24.25 7.70 -19.74
N ASP A 43 24.01 8.68 -20.59
CA ASP A 43 24.84 8.92 -21.78
C ASP A 43 26.07 9.76 -21.42
N PRO A 44 27.30 9.17 -21.39
CA PRO A 44 28.49 9.89 -20.98
C PRO A 44 28.97 10.92 -22.04
N VAL A 45 28.58 10.78 -23.30
CA VAL A 45 28.94 11.70 -24.38
C VAL A 45 28.07 12.95 -24.33
N ALA A 46 26.76 12.75 -24.29
CA ALA A 46 25.81 13.86 -24.17
C ALA A 46 25.71 14.41 -22.73
N ARG A 47 26.23 13.68 -21.72
CA ARG A 47 26.18 14.00 -20.28
C ARG A 47 24.75 14.21 -19.76
N ILE A 48 23.84 13.35 -20.19
CA ILE A 48 22.41 13.38 -19.83
C ILE A 48 21.87 11.99 -19.52
N PHE A 49 20.75 11.95 -18.81
CA PHE A 49 19.86 10.80 -18.83
C PHE A 49 18.86 10.97 -19.98
N PRO A 50 18.89 10.10 -21.02
CA PRO A 50 18.10 10.33 -22.24
C PRO A 50 16.60 10.49 -22.03
N LEU A 51 16.06 9.88 -20.96
CA LEU A 51 14.64 9.93 -20.62
C LEU A 51 14.23 11.11 -19.72
N ASP A 52 15.19 11.91 -19.24
CA ASP A 52 14.89 13.03 -18.32
C ASP A 52 13.94 14.06 -18.96
N LYS A 53 14.21 14.44 -20.22
CA LYS A 53 13.42 15.47 -20.95
C LYS A 53 12.31 14.92 -21.83
N VAL A 54 12.03 13.60 -21.77
CA VAL A 54 10.97 13.01 -22.57
C VAL A 54 9.61 13.35 -22.00
N HIS A 55 8.87 14.21 -22.68
CA HIS A 55 7.59 14.76 -22.24
C HIS A 55 6.53 13.70 -21.85
N PHE A 56 6.55 12.54 -22.49
CA PHE A 56 5.69 11.42 -22.14
C PHE A 56 5.99 10.91 -20.71
N PHE A 57 7.27 10.69 -20.39
CA PHE A 57 7.69 10.26 -19.04
C PHE A 57 7.37 11.30 -17.98
N GLU A 58 7.55 12.58 -18.29
CA GLU A 58 7.19 13.66 -17.38
C GLU A 58 5.69 13.67 -17.08
N LYS A 59 4.83 13.54 -18.09
CA LYS A 59 3.38 13.42 -17.90
C LYS A 59 3.02 12.16 -17.09
N LEU A 60 3.64 11.03 -17.41
CA LEU A 60 3.40 9.75 -16.73
C LEU A 60 3.74 9.87 -15.24
N THR A 61 4.91 10.43 -14.91
CA THR A 61 5.41 10.48 -13.52
C THR A 61 4.79 11.58 -12.68
N HIS A 62 4.48 12.76 -13.27
CA HIS A 62 3.98 13.90 -12.51
C HIS A 62 2.46 14.07 -12.52
N LYS A 63 1.79 13.68 -13.60
CA LYS A 63 0.34 13.82 -13.72
C LYS A 63 -0.39 12.50 -13.48
N TRP A 64 -0.11 11.48 -14.28
CA TRP A 64 -0.88 10.24 -14.26
C TRP A 64 -0.57 9.38 -13.03
N ALA A 65 0.69 9.33 -12.62
CA ALA A 65 1.07 8.56 -11.42
C ALA A 65 0.38 9.03 -10.14
N ARG A 66 0.01 10.30 -10.06
CA ARG A 66 -0.67 10.87 -8.87
C ARG A 66 -2.18 10.68 -8.87
N ILE A 67 -2.79 10.37 -10.01
CA ILE A 67 -4.25 10.30 -10.13
C ILE A 67 -4.81 9.28 -9.14
N ILE A 68 -4.34 8.02 -9.19
CA ILE A 68 -4.88 6.93 -8.37
C ILE A 68 -4.69 7.21 -6.87
N PRO A 69 -3.47 7.51 -6.36
CA PRO A 69 -3.28 7.84 -4.95
C PRO A 69 -4.07 9.07 -4.49
N ASN A 70 -4.11 10.15 -5.28
CA ASN A 70 -4.81 11.36 -4.91
C ASN A 70 -6.32 11.12 -4.79
N TRP A 71 -6.94 10.51 -5.79
CA TRP A 71 -8.37 10.18 -5.73
C TRP A 71 -8.70 9.24 -4.57
N THR A 72 -7.82 8.29 -4.28
CA THR A 72 -8.00 7.41 -3.12
C THR A 72 -7.97 8.21 -1.82
N ALA A 73 -7.02 9.14 -1.66
CA ALA A 73 -6.93 10.01 -0.50
C ALA A 73 -8.15 10.94 -0.39
N GLU A 74 -8.58 11.55 -1.49
CA GLU A 74 -9.75 12.43 -1.55
C GLU A 74 -11.03 11.69 -1.19
N ILE A 75 -11.28 10.53 -1.79
CA ILE A 75 -12.45 9.69 -1.48
C ILE A 75 -12.43 9.28 0.00
N ALA A 76 -11.26 8.89 0.53
CA ALA A 76 -11.13 8.52 1.92
C ALA A 76 -11.40 9.71 2.86
N LEU A 77 -10.90 10.90 2.52
CA LEU A 77 -11.11 12.11 3.29
C LEU A 77 -12.58 12.54 3.29
N ILE A 78 -13.21 12.56 2.10
CA ILE A 78 -14.64 12.88 1.96
C ILE A 78 -15.48 11.84 2.73
N GLY A 79 -15.19 10.55 2.56
CA GLY A 79 -15.87 9.48 3.29
C GLY A 79 -15.72 9.62 4.81
N ALA A 80 -14.52 9.96 5.29
CA ALA A 80 -14.27 10.22 6.70
C ALA A 80 -15.10 11.40 7.21
N MET A 81 -15.13 12.52 6.48
CA MET A 81 -15.95 13.70 6.86
C MET A 81 -17.45 13.36 6.88
N LEU A 82 -17.96 12.73 5.81
CA LEU A 82 -19.37 12.34 5.72
C LEU A 82 -19.78 11.35 6.80
N SER A 83 -18.85 10.54 7.29
CA SER A 83 -19.11 9.57 8.35
C SER A 83 -19.56 10.20 9.68
N PHE A 84 -19.19 11.44 9.93
CA PHE A 84 -19.60 12.18 11.11
C PHE A 84 -20.93 12.91 10.95
N VAL A 85 -21.41 13.06 9.71
CA VAL A 85 -22.66 13.80 9.44
C VAL A 85 -23.88 12.96 9.85
N TRP A 86 -23.89 11.66 9.53
CA TRP A 86 -25.04 10.78 9.81
C TRP A 86 -25.48 10.78 11.29
N PRO A 87 -24.58 10.62 12.29
CA PRO A 87 -24.96 10.66 13.70
C PRO A 87 -25.51 12.02 14.16
N LEU A 88 -25.16 13.10 13.45
CA LEU A 88 -25.63 14.44 13.78
C LEU A 88 -27.05 14.72 13.25
N ILE A 89 -27.50 13.95 12.24
CA ILE A 89 -28.82 14.09 11.66
C ILE A 89 -29.84 13.34 12.53
N ASN A 90 -30.63 14.11 13.27
CA ASN A 90 -31.74 13.54 14.02
C ASN A 90 -33.00 13.56 13.17
N THR A 91 -33.29 12.46 12.46
CA THR A 91 -34.44 12.34 11.55
C THR A 91 -35.78 12.39 12.28
N SER A 92 -35.84 12.05 13.57
CA SER A 92 -37.07 12.16 14.38
C SER A 92 -37.38 13.61 14.74
N LYS A 93 -36.38 14.46 14.93
CA LYS A 93 -36.57 15.91 15.16
C LYS A 93 -36.83 16.70 13.86
N HIS A 94 -36.32 16.19 12.72
CA HIS A 94 -36.40 16.86 11.42
C HIS A 94 -36.96 15.93 10.33
N PRO A 95 -38.27 15.54 10.39
CA PRO A 95 -38.86 14.53 9.49
C PRO A 95 -38.83 14.96 8.00
N ARG A 96 -38.91 16.25 7.72
CA ARG A 96 -38.82 16.78 6.34
C ARG A 96 -37.41 16.57 5.76
N LEU A 97 -36.36 16.81 6.55
CA LEU A 97 -34.97 16.57 6.18
C LEU A 97 -34.71 15.08 5.96
N GLY A 98 -35.22 14.24 6.87
CA GLY A 98 -35.13 12.79 6.75
C GLY A 98 -35.76 12.27 5.46
N GLY A 99 -36.99 12.72 5.15
CA GLY A 99 -37.69 12.36 3.91
C GLY A 99 -36.97 12.82 2.63
N PHE A 100 -36.38 14.00 2.66
CA PHE A 100 -35.56 14.49 1.53
C PHE A 100 -34.29 13.62 1.33
N LEU A 101 -33.58 13.34 2.42
CA LEU A 101 -32.36 12.51 2.36
C LEU A 101 -32.65 11.10 1.84
N GLU A 102 -33.74 10.47 2.28
CA GLU A 102 -34.13 9.15 1.81
C GLU A 102 -34.50 9.15 0.31
N ARG A 103 -35.23 10.16 -0.16
CA ARG A 103 -35.58 10.30 -1.58
C ARG A 103 -34.37 10.56 -2.48
N SER A 104 -33.39 11.34 -2.01
CA SER A 104 -32.17 11.67 -2.76
C SER A 104 -31.08 10.59 -2.69
N LYS A 105 -31.33 9.46 -2.03
CA LYS A 105 -30.33 8.41 -1.71
C LYS A 105 -29.13 8.91 -0.87
N ALA A 106 -29.15 10.18 -0.45
CA ALA A 106 -28.07 10.74 0.39
C ALA A 106 -27.97 10.02 1.75
N ALA A 107 -29.11 9.58 2.30
CA ALA A 107 -29.14 8.80 3.54
C ALA A 107 -28.33 7.51 3.41
N SER A 108 -28.40 6.80 2.29
CA SER A 108 -27.63 5.56 2.08
C SER A 108 -26.13 5.83 2.03
N VAL A 109 -25.71 6.91 1.36
CA VAL A 109 -24.29 7.34 1.31
C VAL A 109 -23.78 7.69 2.68
N LEU A 110 -24.54 8.48 3.46
CA LEU A 110 -24.16 8.88 4.81
C LEU A 110 -24.11 7.69 5.78
N ARG A 111 -25.05 6.75 5.68
CA ARG A 111 -25.03 5.49 6.46
C ARG A 111 -23.83 4.65 6.11
N PHE A 112 -23.58 4.44 4.81
CA PHE A 112 -22.40 3.71 4.36
C PHE A 112 -21.11 4.35 4.87
N ALA A 113 -20.98 5.66 4.76
CA ALA A 113 -19.81 6.38 5.26
C ALA A 113 -19.65 6.20 6.80
N ASN A 114 -20.76 6.27 7.55
CA ASN A 114 -20.74 6.06 9.00
C ASN A 114 -20.37 4.61 9.39
N GLU A 115 -20.89 3.61 8.69
CA GLU A 115 -20.59 2.20 8.93
C GLU A 115 -19.12 1.87 8.64
N HIS A 116 -18.53 2.53 7.61
CA HIS A 116 -17.15 2.33 7.18
C HIS A 116 -16.20 3.43 7.70
N ARG A 117 -16.63 4.25 8.68
CA ARG A 117 -15.84 5.35 9.26
C ARG A 117 -14.41 4.94 9.58
N ARG A 118 -14.27 3.78 10.22
CA ARG A 118 -12.97 3.27 10.66
C ARG A 118 -12.03 3.02 9.50
N ASP A 119 -12.54 2.59 8.35
CA ASP A 119 -11.74 2.31 7.17
C ASP A 119 -11.34 3.59 6.45
N PHE A 120 -12.28 4.55 6.32
CA PHE A 120 -11.95 5.85 5.77
C PHE A 120 -10.90 6.58 6.61
N LEU A 121 -11.07 6.61 7.92
CA LEU A 121 -10.08 7.21 8.83
C LEU A 121 -8.74 6.48 8.75
N PHE A 122 -8.73 5.15 8.71
CA PHE A 122 -7.50 4.39 8.55
C PHE A 122 -6.75 4.78 7.27
N VAL A 123 -7.43 4.86 6.12
CA VAL A 123 -6.79 5.25 4.86
C VAL A 123 -6.21 6.66 4.95
N VAL A 124 -6.97 7.62 5.49
CA VAL A 124 -6.50 9.00 5.70
C VAL A 124 -5.24 9.03 6.57
N PHE A 125 -5.26 8.36 7.73
CA PHE A 125 -4.10 8.32 8.62
C PHE A 125 -2.92 7.58 8.01
N ALA A 126 -3.16 6.47 7.31
CA ALA A 126 -2.09 5.73 6.64
C ALA A 126 -1.39 6.59 5.58
N PHE A 127 -2.16 7.32 4.75
CA PHE A 127 -1.59 8.23 3.76
C PHE A 127 -0.81 9.37 4.40
N ALA A 128 -1.37 9.99 5.45
CA ALA A 128 -0.70 11.06 6.19
C ALA A 128 0.61 10.59 6.83
N ILE A 129 0.59 9.44 7.51
CA ILE A 129 1.77 8.87 8.17
C ILE A 129 2.82 8.45 7.14
N CYS A 130 2.42 7.77 6.05
CA CYS A 130 3.36 7.41 4.97
C CYS A 130 4.04 8.66 4.38
N THR A 131 3.24 9.69 4.05
CA THR A 131 3.78 10.95 3.54
C THR A 131 4.70 11.61 4.55
N GLY A 132 4.29 11.69 5.82
CA GLY A 132 5.08 12.27 6.91
C GLY A 132 6.42 11.57 7.11
N VAL A 133 6.43 10.24 7.14
CA VAL A 133 7.67 9.43 7.26
C VAL A 133 8.62 9.70 6.09
N ILE A 134 8.12 9.69 4.86
CA ILE A 134 8.95 9.95 3.67
C ILE A 134 9.51 11.38 3.68
N HIS A 135 8.71 12.38 4.03
CA HIS A 135 9.17 13.77 4.14
C HIS A 135 10.20 13.94 5.26
N PHE A 136 9.96 13.33 6.41
CA PHE A 136 10.90 13.33 7.52
C PHE A 136 12.27 12.77 7.09
N LEU A 137 12.28 11.58 6.50
CA LEU A 137 13.52 10.94 6.04
C LEU A 137 14.25 11.79 4.99
N LYS A 138 13.53 12.39 4.04
CA LYS A 138 14.11 13.29 3.04
C LYS A 138 14.79 14.50 3.67
N ALA A 139 14.17 15.11 4.67
CA ALA A 139 14.73 16.26 5.37
C ALA A 139 15.95 15.90 6.21
N HIS A 140 16.00 14.68 6.74
CA HIS A 140 17.01 14.26 7.71
C HIS A 140 18.18 13.46 7.11
N THR A 141 18.20 13.23 5.78
CA THR A 141 19.29 12.52 5.09
C THR A 141 20.07 13.37 4.10
N SER A 142 19.46 14.41 3.54
CA SER A 142 20.07 15.33 2.57
C SER A 142 20.81 14.63 1.42
N VAL A 143 20.17 13.64 0.80
CA VAL A 143 20.70 12.92 -0.35
C VAL A 143 20.31 13.64 -1.63
N TYR A 144 21.28 13.85 -2.53
CA TYR A 144 21.06 14.42 -3.85
C TYR A 144 20.71 13.35 -4.88
N CYS A 145 19.93 13.73 -5.90
CA CYS A 145 19.57 12.82 -6.97
C CYS A 145 20.73 12.58 -7.94
N PRO A 146 20.82 11.42 -8.61
CA PRO A 146 21.92 11.15 -9.55
C PRO A 146 22.22 12.30 -10.49
N ILE A 147 21.23 12.84 -11.17
CA ILE A 147 21.35 13.94 -12.14
C ILE A 147 21.94 15.24 -11.54
N GLU A 148 21.83 15.43 -10.23
CA GLU A 148 22.36 16.61 -9.53
C GLU A 148 23.83 16.43 -9.12
N THR A 149 24.32 15.16 -9.14
CA THR A 149 25.66 14.84 -8.61
C THR A 149 26.75 15.03 -9.67
N THR A 150 27.97 15.26 -9.18
CA THR A 150 29.16 15.34 -10.03
C THR A 150 29.46 14.07 -10.81
N LEU A 151 28.91 12.93 -10.39
CA LEU A 151 29.02 11.65 -11.11
C LEU A 151 28.34 11.71 -12.49
N TYR A 152 27.29 12.52 -12.64
CA TYR A 152 26.46 12.59 -13.85
C TYR A 152 26.37 14.02 -14.43
N GLY A 153 27.42 14.83 -14.18
CA GLY A 153 27.49 16.17 -14.76
C GLY A 153 26.80 17.26 -13.96
N GLY A 154 26.22 16.94 -12.80
CA GLY A 154 25.73 17.90 -11.82
C GLY A 154 26.86 18.56 -11.03
N LYS A 155 26.51 19.33 -10.01
CA LYS A 155 27.47 20.11 -9.20
C LYS A 155 27.61 19.67 -7.75
N LEU A 156 26.72 18.75 -7.29
CA LEU A 156 26.60 18.37 -5.90
C LEU A 156 27.34 17.06 -5.62
N PRO A 157 27.84 16.84 -4.39
CA PRO A 157 28.52 15.59 -4.06
C PRO A 157 27.55 14.43 -4.01
N HIS A 158 28.00 13.23 -4.38
CA HIS A 158 27.29 12.01 -4.07
C HIS A 158 27.50 11.69 -2.58
N VAL A 159 26.39 11.50 -1.86
CA VAL A 159 26.40 11.19 -0.41
C VAL A 159 25.38 10.07 -0.15
N GLU A 160 25.81 9.08 0.60
CA GLU A 160 24.93 8.00 1.04
C GLU A 160 24.09 8.46 2.25
N TRP A 161 22.84 8.00 2.30
CA TRP A 161 21.87 8.44 3.30
C TRP A 161 22.35 8.17 4.74
N TYR A 162 23.00 7.03 5.00
CA TYR A 162 23.47 6.64 6.34
C TYR A 162 24.68 7.47 6.81
N ASN A 163 25.46 8.06 5.92
CA ASN A 163 26.56 8.93 6.27
C ASN A 163 26.10 10.33 6.69
N ASN A 164 24.88 10.72 6.27
CA ASN A 164 24.42 12.09 6.46
C ASN A 164 23.12 12.17 7.29
N PHE A 165 22.66 11.06 7.86
CA PHE A 165 21.44 11.02 8.66
C PHE A 165 21.56 11.84 9.95
N GLN A 166 20.60 12.76 10.17
CA GLN A 166 20.54 13.64 11.34
C GLN A 166 19.13 13.50 11.98
N LEU A 167 19.04 12.88 13.17
CA LEU A 167 17.75 12.61 13.79
C LEU A 167 17.00 13.86 14.27
N PHE A 168 17.75 14.85 14.79
CA PHE A 168 17.15 15.99 15.52
C PHE A 168 17.18 17.32 14.75
N ARG A 169 17.74 17.33 13.54
CA ARG A 169 17.79 18.50 12.68
C ARG A 169 17.77 18.10 11.22
N GLU A 170 17.41 19.01 10.35
CA GLU A 170 17.56 18.81 8.91
C GLU A 170 19.04 18.69 8.53
N ALA A 171 19.33 17.71 7.67
CA ALA A 171 20.72 17.39 7.30
C ALA A 171 21.27 18.32 6.21
N GLY A 172 20.41 19.05 5.47
CA GLY A 172 20.78 19.94 4.36
C GLY A 172 19.67 19.96 3.29
N ASP A 173 20.01 20.38 2.05
CA ASP A 173 19.03 20.67 0.99
C ASP A 173 18.65 19.46 0.13
N GLY A 174 19.40 18.37 0.15
CA GLY A 174 19.11 17.16 -0.62
C GLY A 174 17.78 16.52 -0.18
N ARG A 175 16.96 16.13 -1.14
CA ARG A 175 15.61 15.55 -0.88
C ARG A 175 15.33 14.30 -1.73
N CYS A 176 16.40 13.58 -2.11
CA CYS A 176 16.25 12.47 -3.03
C CYS A 176 15.88 11.14 -2.36
N TRP A 177 16.40 10.85 -1.18
CA TRP A 177 16.15 9.59 -0.48
C TRP A 177 15.14 9.75 0.67
N PRO A 178 14.19 8.79 0.82
CA PRO A 178 13.78 7.73 -0.11
C PRO A 178 12.89 8.24 -1.25
N GLY A 179 12.53 7.33 -2.19
CA GLY A 179 11.80 7.68 -3.41
C GLY A 179 10.38 8.18 -3.17
N GLY A 180 10.13 9.49 -3.35
CA GLY A 180 8.82 10.08 -3.07
C GLY A 180 7.72 9.69 -4.06
N HIS A 181 8.02 9.55 -5.35
CA HIS A 181 7.05 9.08 -6.35
C HIS A 181 6.70 7.61 -6.12
N ALA A 182 7.69 6.78 -5.85
CA ALA A 182 7.50 5.38 -5.50
C ALA A 182 6.60 5.23 -4.26
N SER A 183 6.84 6.02 -3.21
CA SER A 183 6.04 5.98 -1.98
C SER A 183 4.57 6.30 -2.26
N GLY A 184 4.26 7.24 -3.18
CA GLY A 184 2.90 7.54 -3.59
C GLY A 184 2.16 6.31 -4.15
N GLY A 185 2.82 5.50 -4.97
CA GLY A 185 2.27 4.23 -5.46
C GLY A 185 2.11 3.19 -4.35
N PHE A 186 3.13 3.05 -3.49
CA PHE A 186 3.11 2.10 -2.39
C PHE A 186 2.07 2.44 -1.31
N THR A 187 1.65 3.71 -1.13
CA THR A 187 0.59 4.06 -0.15
C THR A 187 -0.73 3.35 -0.43
N MET A 188 -0.96 2.88 -1.66
CA MET A 188 -2.10 2.02 -1.99
C MET A 188 -2.14 0.71 -1.20
N LEU A 189 -1.03 0.32 -0.53
CA LEU A 189 -1.01 -0.79 0.44
C LEU A 189 -2.01 -0.59 1.59
N ALA A 190 -2.43 0.65 1.88
CA ALA A 190 -3.51 0.90 2.82
C ALA A 190 -4.79 0.13 2.43
N LEU A 191 -5.14 0.07 1.14
CA LEU A 191 -6.30 -0.68 0.66
C LEU A 191 -6.17 -2.19 0.86
N TYR A 192 -4.93 -2.73 0.80
CA TYR A 192 -4.67 -4.12 1.17
C TYR A 192 -5.07 -4.40 2.63
N PHE A 193 -4.70 -3.53 3.57
CA PHE A 193 -5.02 -3.72 4.98
C PHE A 193 -6.53 -3.59 5.26
N VAL A 194 -7.24 -2.69 4.55
CA VAL A 194 -8.71 -2.64 4.57
C VAL A 194 -9.31 -3.96 4.07
N ALA A 195 -8.90 -4.42 2.91
CA ALA A 195 -9.38 -5.66 2.32
C ALA A 195 -9.05 -6.88 3.21
N ARG A 196 -7.89 -6.86 3.85
CA ARG A 196 -7.45 -7.91 4.77
C ARG A 196 -8.34 -8.00 6.01
N ARG A 197 -8.74 -6.86 6.57
CA ARG A 197 -9.70 -6.79 7.68
C ARG A 197 -11.02 -7.50 7.34
N TYR A 198 -11.51 -7.33 6.09
CA TYR A 198 -12.74 -7.96 5.59
C TYR A 198 -12.53 -9.39 5.09
N ARG A 199 -11.33 -9.94 5.18
CA ARG A 199 -10.99 -11.27 4.63
C ARG A 199 -11.32 -11.38 3.13
N TRP A 200 -11.24 -10.28 2.41
CA TRP A 200 -11.57 -10.28 1.01
C TRP A 200 -10.57 -11.12 0.21
N ARG A 201 -11.09 -12.03 -0.61
CA ARG A 201 -10.25 -12.98 -1.39
C ARG A 201 -9.22 -12.29 -2.29
N TYR A 202 -9.54 -11.08 -2.75
CA TYR A 202 -8.64 -10.29 -3.62
C TYR A 202 -7.67 -9.38 -2.85
N SER A 203 -7.59 -9.50 -1.53
CA SER A 203 -6.65 -8.67 -0.75
C SER A 203 -5.21 -8.76 -1.22
N LYS A 204 -4.74 -9.97 -1.59
CA LYS A 204 -3.40 -10.17 -2.17
C LYS A 204 -3.22 -9.47 -3.53
N ALA A 205 -4.25 -9.45 -4.37
CA ALA A 205 -4.21 -8.75 -5.64
C ALA A 205 -4.03 -7.24 -5.43
N LEU A 206 -4.71 -6.64 -4.44
CA LEU A 206 -4.47 -5.24 -4.04
C LEU A 206 -3.04 -5.01 -3.55
N MET A 207 -2.49 -5.94 -2.77
CA MET A 207 -1.10 -5.85 -2.32
C MET A 207 -0.13 -5.85 -3.50
N TYR A 208 -0.24 -6.83 -4.39
CA TYR A 208 0.64 -6.91 -5.57
C TYR A 208 0.43 -5.73 -6.53
N GLY A 209 -0.82 -5.28 -6.70
CA GLY A 209 -1.12 -4.09 -7.49
C GLY A 209 -0.47 -2.82 -6.92
N ALA A 210 -0.53 -2.63 -5.61
CA ALA A 210 0.14 -1.50 -4.94
C ALA A 210 1.67 -1.58 -5.04
N LEU A 211 2.24 -2.79 -4.87
CA LEU A 211 3.68 -3.01 -5.06
C LEU A 211 4.10 -2.71 -6.49
N LEU A 212 3.39 -3.25 -7.48
CA LEU A 212 3.67 -2.99 -8.89
C LEU A 212 3.59 -1.50 -9.21
N LEU A 213 2.54 -0.82 -8.72
CA LEU A 213 2.36 0.62 -8.95
C LEU A 213 3.53 1.43 -8.38
N GLY A 214 3.95 1.14 -7.15
CA GLY A 214 5.09 1.79 -6.51
C GLY A 214 6.41 1.54 -7.26
N PHE A 215 6.64 0.29 -7.72
CA PHE A 215 7.81 -0.03 -8.53
C PHE A 215 7.79 0.66 -9.89
N VAL A 216 6.65 0.70 -10.58
CA VAL A 216 6.52 1.43 -11.86
C VAL A 216 6.86 2.90 -11.65
N TYR A 217 6.29 3.54 -10.61
CA TYR A 217 6.57 4.96 -10.33
C TYR A 217 8.03 5.20 -9.93
N GLY A 218 8.62 4.31 -9.15
CA GLY A 218 10.03 4.39 -8.78
C GLY A 218 10.94 4.21 -9.99
N THR A 219 10.72 3.17 -10.78
CA THR A 219 11.55 2.86 -11.96
C THR A 219 11.51 3.97 -12.99
N THR A 220 10.35 4.60 -13.25
CA THR A 220 10.28 5.74 -14.18
C THR A 220 11.19 6.89 -13.73
N ARG A 221 11.32 7.13 -12.43
CA ARG A 221 12.22 8.18 -11.90
C ARG A 221 13.69 7.76 -11.94
N VAL A 222 13.97 6.47 -11.78
CA VAL A 222 15.34 5.94 -11.96
C VAL A 222 15.80 6.08 -13.40
N LEU A 223 14.94 5.75 -14.37
CA LEU A 223 15.22 5.91 -15.80
C LEU A 223 15.51 7.37 -16.21
N GLN A 224 14.95 8.32 -15.48
CA GLN A 224 15.19 9.76 -15.68
C GLN A 224 16.40 10.30 -14.89
N GLY A 225 17.11 9.49 -14.11
CA GLY A 225 18.24 9.94 -13.26
C GLY A 225 17.82 10.71 -12.01
N TRP A 226 16.54 10.72 -11.65
CA TRP A 226 16.01 11.41 -10.47
C TRP A 226 16.02 10.58 -9.19
N HIS A 227 16.32 9.29 -9.26
CA HIS A 227 16.49 8.40 -8.11
C HIS A 227 17.47 7.28 -8.43
N TYR A 228 18.16 6.77 -7.41
CA TYR A 228 18.78 5.45 -7.45
C TYR A 228 17.73 4.36 -7.26
N MET A 229 18.03 3.11 -7.65
CA MET A 229 17.09 1.99 -7.53
C MET A 229 16.79 1.66 -6.07
N SER A 230 17.79 1.72 -5.19
CA SER A 230 17.63 1.52 -3.73
C SER A 230 16.58 2.45 -3.13
N HIS A 231 16.46 3.70 -3.61
CA HIS A 231 15.48 4.66 -3.13
C HIS A 231 14.03 4.17 -3.30
N THR A 232 13.78 3.37 -4.35
CA THR A 232 12.47 2.75 -4.59
C THR A 232 12.21 1.64 -3.59
N PHE A 233 13.18 0.76 -3.35
CA PHE A 233 13.05 -0.32 -2.37
C PHE A 233 12.84 0.22 -0.96
N TRP A 234 13.64 1.20 -0.54
CA TRP A 234 13.48 1.85 0.76
C TRP A 234 12.11 2.47 0.93
N ALA A 235 11.59 3.15 -0.09
CA ALA A 235 10.24 3.72 -0.06
C ALA A 235 9.18 2.65 0.17
N GLY A 236 9.28 1.50 -0.51
CA GLY A 236 8.37 0.37 -0.32
C GLY A 236 8.39 -0.20 1.10
N ILE A 237 9.60 -0.37 1.66
CA ILE A 237 9.79 -0.89 3.02
C ILE A 237 9.18 0.07 4.07
N PHE A 238 9.50 1.36 3.99
CA PHE A 238 8.96 2.35 4.93
C PHE A 238 7.44 2.48 4.84
N VAL A 239 6.89 2.49 3.62
CA VAL A 239 5.44 2.59 3.43
C VAL A 239 4.74 1.33 3.94
N TRP A 240 5.30 0.12 3.70
CA TRP A 240 4.76 -1.11 4.28
C TRP A 240 4.68 -1.02 5.81
N LEU A 241 5.80 -0.66 6.45
CA LEU A 241 5.86 -0.56 7.91
C LEU A 241 4.92 0.54 8.44
N ALA A 242 4.85 1.69 7.78
CA ALA A 242 3.93 2.76 8.16
C ALA A 242 2.46 2.34 8.06
N CYS A 243 2.06 1.71 6.95
CA CYS A 243 0.71 1.17 6.79
C CYS A 243 0.39 0.09 7.84
N LEU A 244 1.31 -0.84 8.09
CA LEU A 244 1.15 -1.89 9.08
C LEU A 244 1.00 -1.31 10.50
N LEU A 245 1.91 -0.42 10.89
CA LEU A 245 1.89 0.21 12.22
C LEU A 245 0.62 1.04 12.43
N THR A 246 0.10 1.66 11.37
CA THR A 246 -1.20 2.33 11.40
C THR A 246 -2.36 1.32 11.47
N ALA A 247 -2.29 0.20 10.73
CA ALA A 247 -3.36 -0.80 10.70
C ALA A 247 -3.54 -1.53 12.03
N LEU A 248 -2.46 -1.72 12.80
CA LEU A 248 -2.50 -2.45 14.08
C LEU A 248 -3.44 -1.80 15.12
N PRO A 249 -3.36 -0.49 15.44
CA PRO A 249 -4.31 0.13 16.36
C PRO A 249 -5.73 0.25 15.77
N PHE A 250 -5.86 0.41 14.44
CA PHE A 250 -7.18 0.48 13.81
C PHE A 250 -7.91 -0.86 13.80
N TYR A 251 -7.26 -1.96 13.49
CA TYR A 251 -7.93 -3.23 13.23
C TYR A 251 -7.60 -4.33 14.24
N GLY A 252 -6.47 -4.21 14.91
CA GLY A 252 -5.95 -5.24 15.78
C GLY A 252 -5.32 -6.42 14.98
N ARG A 253 -4.28 -7.01 15.58
CA ARG A 253 -3.55 -8.12 14.98
C ARG A 253 -4.47 -9.28 14.58
N ALA A 254 -5.40 -9.68 15.43
CA ALA A 254 -6.24 -10.85 15.21
C ALA A 254 -7.04 -10.77 13.89
N ARG A 255 -7.56 -9.58 13.54
CA ARG A 255 -8.29 -9.40 12.28
C ARG A 255 -7.38 -9.41 11.06
N LEU A 256 -6.16 -8.89 11.20
CA LEU A 256 -5.17 -8.88 10.12
C LEU A 256 -4.54 -10.28 9.90
N GLU A 257 -4.51 -11.12 10.92
CA GLU A 257 -3.93 -12.47 10.90
C GLU A 257 -4.88 -13.52 10.31
N MET A 258 -6.18 -13.32 10.43
CA MET A 258 -7.18 -14.30 10.01
C MET A 258 -7.00 -14.71 8.53
N PRO A 259 -7.15 -16.01 8.20
CA PRO A 259 -7.09 -16.47 6.82
C PRO A 259 -8.20 -15.84 5.98
N VAL A 260 -7.89 -15.61 4.71
CA VAL A 260 -8.90 -15.14 3.73
C VAL A 260 -9.98 -16.21 3.63
N LEU A 261 -11.26 -15.81 3.66
CA LEU A 261 -12.39 -16.71 3.43
C LEU A 261 -12.27 -17.28 2.02
N GLN A 262 -11.96 -18.57 1.92
CA GLN A 262 -12.21 -19.30 0.68
C GLN A 262 -13.71 -19.49 0.54
N LYS A 263 -14.24 -19.30 -0.67
CA LYS A 263 -15.61 -19.70 -0.99
C LYS A 263 -15.72 -21.17 -0.61
N ALA A 264 -16.60 -21.49 0.34
CA ALA A 264 -16.89 -22.88 0.64
C ALA A 264 -17.20 -23.55 -0.71
N GLU A 265 -16.41 -24.52 -1.12
CA GLU A 265 -16.80 -25.41 -2.21
C GLU A 265 -18.13 -25.99 -1.80
N ALA A 266 -19.14 -25.82 -2.67
CA ALA A 266 -20.41 -26.45 -2.46
C ALA A 266 -20.14 -27.94 -2.18
N PRO A 267 -20.77 -28.54 -1.15
CA PRO A 267 -20.57 -29.95 -0.90
C PRO A 267 -20.79 -30.65 -2.23
N THR A 268 -19.81 -31.36 -2.72
CA THR A 268 -19.97 -32.30 -3.82
C THR A 268 -21.09 -33.21 -3.39
N ALA A 269 -22.23 -33.11 -4.07
CA ALA A 269 -23.34 -34.04 -3.87
C ALA A 269 -22.74 -35.43 -4.09
N GLU A 270 -22.60 -36.20 -3.01
CA GLU A 270 -22.32 -37.63 -3.13
C GLU A 270 -23.37 -38.23 -4.05
N PRO A 271 -22.99 -39.00 -5.07
CA PRO A 271 -23.94 -39.68 -5.89
C PRO A 271 -24.79 -40.61 -4.97
N LEU A 272 -26.11 -40.43 -4.95
CA LEU A 272 -27.04 -41.33 -4.33
C LEU A 272 -27.03 -42.66 -5.11
N THR A 273 -25.98 -43.43 -4.98
CA THR A 273 -25.86 -44.81 -5.43
C THR A 273 -25.67 -45.66 -4.17
N ASP A 274 -26.74 -45.99 -3.48
CA ASP A 274 -26.97 -47.23 -2.72
C ASP A 274 -28.29 -47.17 -1.91
N LEU A 275 -29.41 -46.98 -2.61
CA LEU A 275 -30.71 -47.24 -2.04
C LEU A 275 -31.58 -48.09 -3.03
N GLN A 276 -30.97 -49.14 -3.58
CA GLN A 276 -31.74 -50.15 -4.30
C GLN A 276 -31.13 -51.54 -4.03
N SER A 277 -31.39 -52.08 -2.85
CA SER A 277 -31.51 -53.55 -2.67
C SER A 277 -31.95 -53.88 -1.23
N SER A 278 -33.11 -53.43 -0.81
CA SER A 278 -33.85 -54.17 0.22
C SER A 278 -35.10 -54.72 -0.41
N LYS A 279 -35.05 -56.01 -0.79
CA LYS A 279 -36.24 -56.82 -1.13
C LYS A 279 -37.23 -56.74 0.03
N PRO A 280 -38.52 -56.59 -0.22
CA PRO A 280 -39.51 -56.73 0.83
C PRO A 280 -39.58 -58.19 1.28
N ASP A 281 -39.53 -58.40 2.58
CA ASP A 281 -39.78 -59.67 3.22
C ASP A 281 -41.18 -60.14 3.01
N ALA A 282 -41.39 -61.44 2.70
CA ALA A 282 -42.67 -62.07 2.47
C ALA A 282 -43.49 -62.09 3.77
N PRO A 283 -44.85 -61.99 3.68
CA PRO A 283 -45.71 -62.01 4.85
C PRO A 283 -45.75 -63.40 5.49
N PRO A 284 -45.88 -63.50 6.84
CA PRO A 284 -45.98 -64.79 7.52
C PRO A 284 -47.26 -65.50 7.21
N SER A 285 -47.16 -66.83 6.91
CA SER A 285 -48.29 -67.74 6.74
C SER A 285 -48.92 -68.09 8.10
N TRP A 286 -50.16 -67.78 8.24
CA TRP A 286 -51.03 -68.26 9.33
C TRP A 286 -51.65 -69.59 8.99
N SER A 287 -51.34 -70.63 9.79
CA SER A 287 -52.12 -71.85 9.94
C SER A 287 -52.67 -71.98 11.36
#